data_e023f2d4e47a27110d52b617551630ad
#
_entry.id   e023f2d4e47a27110d52b617551630ad
#
_cell.length_a   1.000
_cell.length_b   1.000
_cell.length_c   1.000
_cell.angle_alpha   90.00
_cell.angle_beta   90.00
_cell.angle_gamma   90.00
#
_symmetry.space_group_name_H-M   'P 1'
#
loop_
_entity.id
_entity.type
_entity.pdbx_description
1 polymer ?
#
loop_
_entity_poly.entity_id
_entity_poly.type
_entity_poly.pdbx_seq_one_letter_code
_entity_poly.pdbx_strand_id
1 'polypeptide(L)' 'MKFGKVVNYHPDKGFGFIKPDDGTVDVFVHARQLIGTSDLEVGQRVSFETVLDQGRGKYRAEQCRVLD' A
#
# COMPACT_ATOMS: atom_id res chain seq x y z
N MET A 1 6.42 -10.40 5.03
CA MET A 1 5.47 -9.30 5.33
C MET A 1 6.24 -8.02 5.57
N LYS A 2 5.80 -6.92 4.98
CA LYS A 2 6.43 -5.62 5.15
C LYS A 2 5.49 -4.68 5.89
N PHE A 3 6.08 -3.63 6.46
CA PHE A 3 5.34 -2.60 7.18
C PHE A 3 5.67 -1.24 6.58
N GLY A 4 4.71 -0.34 6.61
CA GLY A 4 4.92 1.00 6.11
C GLY A 4 3.83 1.94 6.55
N LYS A 5 3.87 3.15 5.97
CA LYS A 5 2.92 4.21 6.28
C LYS A 5 2.31 4.72 4.98
N VAL A 6 1.01 4.98 4.99
CA VAL A 6 0.31 5.52 3.83
C VAL A 6 0.77 6.95 3.58
N VAL A 7 1.27 7.23 2.39
CA VAL A 7 1.72 8.58 2.00
C VAL A 7 0.61 9.35 1.30
N ASN A 8 -0.18 8.66 0.49
CA ASN A 8 -1.39 9.25 -0.09
C ASN A 8 -2.38 8.15 -0.45
N TYR A 9 -3.62 8.52 -0.64
CA TYR A 9 -4.67 7.61 -1.08
C TYR A 9 -5.77 8.42 -1.73
N HIS A 10 -6.27 7.95 -2.87
CA HIS A 10 -7.31 8.61 -3.64
C HIS A 10 -8.56 7.71 -3.67
N PRO A 11 -9.52 7.91 -2.74
CA PRO A 11 -10.69 7.01 -2.66
C PRO A 11 -11.54 7.01 -3.92
N ASP A 12 -11.61 8.13 -4.61
CA ASP A 12 -12.37 8.24 -5.87
C ASP A 12 -11.76 7.42 -7.00
N LYS A 13 -10.45 7.18 -6.94
CA LYS A 13 -9.73 6.41 -7.95
C LYS A 13 -9.41 4.99 -7.47
N GLY A 14 -9.48 4.75 -6.17
CA GLY A 14 -9.26 3.43 -5.61
C GLY A 14 -7.81 3.00 -5.54
N PHE A 15 -6.86 3.93 -5.35
CA PHE A 15 -5.45 3.58 -5.19
C PHE A 15 -4.70 4.61 -4.37
N GLY A 16 -3.51 4.23 -3.94
CA GLY A 16 -2.61 5.11 -3.22
C GLY A 16 -1.21 4.55 -3.17
N PHE A 17 -0.39 5.13 -2.32
CA PHE A 17 1.00 4.71 -2.14
C PHE A 17 1.34 4.56 -0.67
N ILE A 18 2.22 3.60 -0.41
CA ILE A 18 2.73 3.29 0.93
C ILE A 18 4.24 3.47 0.90
N LYS A 19 4.78 4.14 1.90
CA LYS A 19 6.23 4.23 2.09
C LYS A 19 6.66 3.12 3.03
N PRO A 20 7.45 2.15 2.54
CA PRO A 20 7.94 1.08 3.41
C PRO A 20 8.85 1.61 4.51
N ASP A 21 8.81 0.96 5.68
CA ASP A 21 9.64 1.35 6.82
C ASP A 21 11.14 1.20 6.56
N ASP A 22 11.51 0.32 5.62
CA ASP A 22 12.92 0.09 5.29
C ASP A 22 13.53 1.21 4.42
N GLY A 23 12.76 2.23 4.10
CA GLY A 23 13.26 3.38 3.35
C GLY A 23 13.36 3.17 1.85
N THR A 24 12.83 2.08 1.33
CA THR A 24 12.80 1.85 -0.12
C THR A 24 11.74 2.72 -0.78
N VAL A 25 11.62 2.61 -2.12
CA VAL A 25 10.68 3.43 -2.89
C VAL A 25 9.24 3.13 -2.51
N ASP A 26 8.38 4.12 -2.71
CA ASP A 26 6.95 3.98 -2.43
C ASP A 26 6.35 2.83 -3.24
N VAL A 27 5.40 2.13 -2.61
CA VAL A 27 4.75 0.96 -3.19
C VAL A 27 3.31 1.31 -3.53
N PHE A 28 2.89 0.99 -4.74
CA PHE A 28 1.51 1.20 -5.18
C PHE A 28 0.57 0.23 -4.46
N VAL A 29 -0.59 0.71 -4.03
CA VAL A 29 -1.64 -0.14 -3.45
C VAL A 29 -2.98 0.19 -4.11
N HIS A 30 -3.70 -0.85 -4.53
CA HIS A 30 -5.04 -0.72 -5.08
C HIS A 30 -6.06 -1.12 -4.03
N ALA A 31 -7.25 -0.51 -4.09
CA ALA A 31 -8.32 -0.78 -3.12
C ALA A 31 -8.68 -2.27 -3.03
N ARG A 32 -8.50 -3.02 -4.10
CA ARG A 32 -8.76 -4.47 -4.12
C ARG A 32 -7.86 -5.24 -3.16
N GLN A 33 -6.72 -4.67 -2.80
CA GLN A 33 -5.74 -5.34 -1.96
C GLN A 33 -5.91 -5.01 -0.49
N LEU A 34 -6.90 -4.17 -0.16
CA LEU A 34 -7.18 -3.82 1.23
C LEU A 34 -7.98 -4.92 1.88
N ILE A 35 -7.56 -5.32 3.07
CA ILE A 35 -8.24 -6.36 3.86
C ILE A 35 -8.76 -5.71 5.14
N GLY A 36 -10.06 -5.87 5.39
CA GLY A 36 -10.68 -5.33 6.59
C GLY A 36 -11.03 -3.86 6.55
N THR A 37 -10.75 -3.20 5.42
CA THR A 37 -11.13 -1.80 5.22
C THR A 37 -11.33 -1.56 3.72
N SER A 38 -12.08 -0.52 3.38
CA SER A 38 -12.31 -0.15 1.98
C SER A 38 -11.47 1.05 1.53
N ASP A 39 -10.94 1.82 2.48
CA ASP A 39 -10.14 3.02 2.19
C ASP A 39 -8.97 3.12 3.15
N LEU A 40 -7.98 3.92 2.75
CA LEU A 40 -6.84 4.25 3.58
C LEU A 40 -6.80 5.75 3.85
N GLU A 41 -6.14 6.14 4.93
CA GLU A 41 -5.90 7.54 5.25
C GLU A 41 -4.39 7.78 5.36
N VAL A 42 -3.98 8.98 4.98
CA VAL A 42 -2.57 9.39 5.07
C VAL A 42 -2.12 9.28 6.52
N GLY A 43 -0.96 8.66 6.71
CA GLY A 43 -0.37 8.48 8.03
C GLY A 43 -0.71 7.16 8.71
N GLN A 44 -1.65 6.39 8.18
CA GLN A 44 -1.95 5.07 8.76
C GLN A 44 -0.79 4.13 8.58
N ARG A 45 -0.56 3.31 9.61
CA ARG A 45 0.40 2.21 9.54
C ARG A 45 -0.28 1.00 8.91
N VAL A 46 0.43 0.33 8.02
CA VAL A 46 -0.11 -0.84 7.33
C VAL A 46 0.92 -1.96 7.27
N SER A 47 0.43 -3.19 7.16
CA SER A 47 1.24 -4.34 6.79
C SER A 47 0.82 -4.79 5.40
N PHE A 48 1.77 -5.31 4.62
CA PHE A 48 1.49 -5.70 3.24
C PHE A 48 2.56 -6.65 2.72
N GLU A 49 2.23 -7.32 1.61
CA GLU A 49 3.19 -8.09 0.83
C GLU A 49 3.56 -7.29 -0.41
N THR A 50 4.78 -7.41 -0.88
CA THR A 50 5.20 -6.75 -2.11
C THR A 50 5.30 -7.75 -3.24
N VAL A 51 4.79 -7.35 -4.40
CA VAL A 51 4.85 -8.14 -5.62
C VAL A 51 5.41 -7.26 -6.71
N LEU A 52 6.37 -7.78 -7.47
CA LEU A 52 6.93 -7.06 -8.60
C LEU A 52 5.97 -7.08 -9.77
N ASP A 53 5.59 -5.90 -10.23
CA ASP A 53 4.83 -5.75 -11.47
C ASP A 53 5.82 -5.75 -12.63
N GLN A 54 5.96 -6.89 -13.28
CA GLN A 54 6.96 -7.08 -14.33
C GLN A 54 6.71 -6.19 -15.55
N GLY A 55 5.45 -5.86 -15.81
CA GLY A 55 5.13 -5.00 -16.94
C GLY A 55 5.59 -3.56 -16.75
N ARG A 56 5.72 -3.10 -15.50
CA ARG A 56 6.12 -1.73 -15.18
C ARG A 56 7.45 -1.63 -14.49
N GLY A 57 8.03 -2.75 -14.05
CA GLY A 57 9.26 -2.76 -13.30
C GLY A 57 9.15 -2.12 -11.92
N LYS A 58 7.94 -2.10 -11.34
CA LYS A 58 7.67 -1.48 -10.03
C LYS A 58 7.01 -2.48 -9.12
N TYR A 59 7.11 -2.22 -7.81
CA TYR A 59 6.45 -3.05 -6.82
C TYR A 59 5.06 -2.52 -6.51
N ARG A 60 4.14 -3.45 -6.20
CA ARG A 60 2.82 -3.13 -5.68
C ARG A 60 2.58 -3.88 -4.40
N ALA A 61 1.69 -3.34 -3.55
CA ALA A 61 1.32 -3.96 -2.30
C ALA A 61 0.13 -4.90 -2.51
N GLU A 62 0.16 -6.05 -1.84
CA GLU A 62 -0.96 -6.98 -1.79
C GLU A 62 -1.26 -7.32 -0.34
N GLN A 63 -2.47 -7.77 -0.07
CA GLN A 63 -2.91 -8.16 1.28
C GLN A 63 -2.60 -7.06 2.30
N CYS A 64 -3.02 -5.85 1.99
CA CYS A 64 -2.74 -4.68 2.83
C CYS A 64 -3.74 -4.60 3.97
N ARG A 65 -3.22 -4.53 5.21
CA ARG A 65 -4.03 -4.39 6.42
C ARG A 65 -3.60 -3.17 7.20
N VAL A 66 -4.58 -2.45 7.74
CA VAL A 66 -4.29 -1.31 8.61
C VAL A 66 -3.91 -1.84 9.99
N LEU A 67 -2.83 -1.28 10.53
CA LEU A 67 -2.35 -1.56 11.89
C LEU A 67 -2.77 -0.40 12.79
N ASP A 68 -3.30 -0.70 13.92
CA ASP A 68 -3.70 0.35 14.87
C ASP A 68 -2.72 0.49 16.00
#